data_b99c9d94678c9787a5ae11c462ad7cd8
#
_entry.id   b99c9d94678c9787a5ae11c462ad7cd8
#
_cell.length_a   1.000
_cell.length_b   1.000
_cell.length_c   1.000
_cell.angle_alpha   90.00
_cell.angle_beta   90.00
_cell.angle_gamma   90.00
#
_symmetry.space_group_name_H-M   'P 1'
#
loop_
_entity.id
_entity.type
_entity.pdbx_description
1 polymer ?
#
loop_
_entity_poly.entity_id
_entity_poly.type
_entity_poly.pdbx_seq_one_letter_code
_entity_poly.pdbx_strand_id
1 'polypeptide(L)'
;MKLIVVSNRVARATANEPLTGGLAAALLPVVEKTGAIWVGSSDRVRDRSQKDPFAAVEALGAGALAMVELPAAHYGGYYEGFANSALWPALHSRLDLVRVSHEDYKSYREVNAFMARTLLRFRKPDAAFWIQDYHFLALGAELRSLGVSVPIGF
;
A
#
# COMPACT_ATOMS: atom_id res chain seq x y z
N MET A 1 -17.97 -5.94 10.05
CA MET A 1 -17.18 -5.11 9.13
C MET A 1 -15.76 -5.64 9.06
N LYS A 2 -15.27 -5.95 7.87
CA LYS A 2 -13.90 -6.45 7.64
C LYS A 2 -13.00 -5.28 7.29
N LEU A 3 -12.02 -4.99 8.12
CA LEU A 3 -11.05 -3.90 7.88
C LEU A 3 -9.94 -4.38 6.93
N ILE A 4 -9.69 -3.61 5.87
CA ILE A 4 -8.59 -3.79 4.94
C ILE A 4 -7.65 -2.60 5.11
N VAL A 5 -6.52 -2.82 5.78
CA VAL A 5 -5.48 -1.80 5.94
C VAL A 5 -4.55 -1.86 4.73
N VAL A 6 -4.23 -0.71 4.16
CA VAL A 6 -3.36 -0.62 2.97
C VAL A 6 -2.22 0.33 3.26
N SER A 7 -0.99 -0.11 3.09
CA SER A 7 0.21 0.71 3.23
C SER A 7 1.25 0.38 2.16
N ASN A 8 2.27 1.22 2.02
CA ASN A 8 3.34 0.97 1.06
C ASN A 8 4.01 -0.39 1.29
N ARG A 9 4.30 -0.73 2.55
CA ARG A 9 4.94 -2.00 2.92
C ARG A 9 4.15 -2.73 3.99
N VAL A 10 4.16 -4.06 3.94
CA VAL A 10 3.72 -4.92 5.04
C VAL A 10 4.95 -5.34 5.83
N ALA A 11 4.96 -5.05 7.13
CA ALA A 11 6.03 -5.51 7.99
C ALA A 11 5.82 -6.99 8.35
N ARG A 12 6.87 -7.78 8.23
CA ARG A 12 6.94 -9.13 8.78
C ARG A 12 7.63 -9.08 10.14
N ALA A 13 7.03 -9.67 11.15
CA ALA A 13 7.76 -10.00 12.37
C ALA A 13 8.57 -11.27 12.08
N THR A 14 9.86 -11.14 11.89
CA THR A 14 10.77 -12.31 11.90
C THR A 14 11.33 -12.48 13.31
N ALA A 15 11.55 -13.73 13.72
CA ALA A 15 12.00 -14.05 15.08
C ALA A 15 13.34 -13.39 15.46
N ASN A 16 14.10 -12.90 14.49
CA ASN A 16 15.47 -12.36 14.65
C ASN A 16 15.63 -10.87 14.32
N GLU A 17 14.56 -10.17 13.87
CA GLU A 17 14.63 -8.75 13.56
C GLU A 17 13.59 -7.99 14.39
N PRO A 18 14.01 -6.99 15.18
CA PRO A 18 13.05 -6.14 15.88
C PRO A 18 12.16 -5.41 14.86
N LEU A 19 10.87 -5.29 15.18
CA LEU A 19 9.94 -4.50 14.40
C LEU A 19 10.47 -3.07 14.24
N THR A 20 10.92 -2.74 13.04
CA THR A 20 11.34 -1.39 12.70
C THR A 20 10.15 -0.62 12.13
N GLY A 21 9.75 0.44 12.84
CA GLY A 21 8.73 1.40 12.39
C GLY A 21 7.45 1.40 13.25
N GLY A 22 7.00 2.61 13.56
CA GLY A 22 5.80 2.83 14.40
C GLY A 22 4.52 2.25 13.80
N LEU A 23 4.37 2.28 12.47
CA LEU A 23 3.21 1.72 11.79
C LEU A 23 3.11 0.20 11.99
N ALA A 24 4.23 -0.53 11.89
CA ALA A 24 4.27 -1.96 12.09
C ALA A 24 3.90 -2.35 13.53
N ALA A 25 4.49 -1.66 14.51
CA ALA A 25 4.20 -1.88 15.91
C ALA A 25 2.73 -1.61 16.27
N ALA A 26 2.10 -0.63 15.62
CA ALA A 26 0.69 -0.31 15.82
C ALA A 26 -0.24 -1.30 15.13
N LEU A 27 0.04 -1.70 13.89
CA LEU A 27 -0.89 -2.45 13.07
C LEU A 27 -0.86 -3.97 13.31
N LEU A 28 0.30 -4.57 13.59
CA LEU A 28 0.38 -6.04 13.77
C LEU A 28 -0.56 -6.55 14.86
N PRO A 29 -0.61 -5.96 16.09
CA PRO A 29 -1.55 -6.40 17.10
C PRO A 29 -3.03 -6.21 16.71
N VAL A 30 -3.33 -5.17 15.92
CA VAL A 30 -4.68 -4.93 15.41
C VAL A 30 -5.07 -6.03 14.42
N VAL A 31 -4.22 -6.34 13.45
CA VAL A 31 -4.45 -7.41 12.46
C VAL A 31 -4.66 -8.74 13.18
N GLU A 32 -3.76 -9.09 14.10
CA GLU A 32 -3.78 -10.34 14.82
C GLU A 32 -5.09 -10.56 15.60
N LYS A 33 -5.60 -9.50 16.26
CA LYS A 33 -6.76 -9.60 17.17
C LYS A 33 -8.10 -9.37 16.48
N THR A 34 -8.18 -8.55 15.45
CA THR A 34 -9.46 -8.09 14.87
C THR A 34 -9.88 -8.84 13.62
N GLY A 35 -9.02 -9.67 13.07
CA GLY A 35 -9.28 -10.33 11.79
C GLY A 35 -9.12 -9.40 10.58
N ALA A 36 -8.50 -8.23 10.73
CA ALA A 36 -8.18 -7.33 9.63
C ALA A 36 -7.23 -7.99 8.61
N ILE A 37 -7.22 -7.48 7.39
CA ILE A 37 -6.22 -7.86 6.38
C ILE A 37 -5.33 -6.64 6.15
N TRP A 38 -4.02 -6.82 6.31
CA TRP A 38 -3.05 -5.78 5.98
C TRP A 38 -2.41 -6.07 4.64
N VAL A 39 -2.60 -5.16 3.67
CA VAL A 39 -2.14 -5.27 2.29
C VAL A 39 -1.05 -4.25 2.02
N GLY A 40 0.04 -4.65 1.41
CA GLY A 40 1.12 -3.76 1.01
C GLY A 40 2.22 -4.50 0.24
N SER A 41 3.28 -3.79 -0.10
CA SER A 41 4.40 -4.36 -0.85
C SER A 41 5.17 -5.40 -0.03
N SER A 42 5.67 -6.41 -0.74
CA SER A 42 6.57 -7.45 -0.22
C SER A 42 8.06 -7.06 -0.29
N ASP A 43 8.40 -5.82 -0.67
CA ASP A 43 9.75 -5.38 -1.06
C ASP A 43 10.28 -6.02 -2.35
N ARG A 44 9.47 -6.81 -3.03
CA ARG A 44 9.77 -7.37 -4.35
C ARG A 44 8.99 -6.64 -5.42
N VAL A 45 9.61 -6.49 -6.56
CA VAL A 45 8.96 -5.98 -7.76
C VAL A 45 8.68 -7.13 -8.72
N ARG A 46 7.61 -7.00 -9.50
CA ARG A 46 7.18 -8.02 -10.45
C ARG A 46 7.41 -7.60 -11.90
N ASP A 47 7.71 -8.57 -12.73
CA ASP A 47 7.61 -8.44 -14.17
C ASP A 47 6.16 -8.63 -14.65
N ARG A 48 5.82 -8.10 -15.83
CA ARG A 48 4.45 -8.18 -16.41
C ARG A 48 3.95 -9.61 -16.67
N SER A 49 4.84 -10.58 -16.68
CA SER A 49 4.51 -11.99 -16.97
C SER A 49 3.72 -12.70 -15.87
N GLN A 50 3.74 -12.21 -14.64
CA GLN A 50 3.06 -12.85 -13.51
C GLN A 50 1.58 -12.47 -13.47
N LYS A 51 0.69 -13.47 -13.41
CA LYS A 51 -0.77 -13.26 -13.40
C LYS A 51 -1.32 -12.79 -12.05
N ASP A 52 -0.83 -13.35 -10.93
CA ASP A 52 -1.28 -12.95 -9.59
C ASP A 52 -0.33 -11.88 -9.03
N PRO A 53 -0.84 -10.72 -8.61
CA PRO A 53 -0.03 -9.68 -7.98
C PRO A 53 0.43 -10.02 -6.56
N PHE A 54 -0.14 -11.05 -5.92
CA PHE A 54 0.21 -11.40 -4.55
C PHE A 54 1.42 -12.36 -4.52
N ALA A 55 2.47 -11.93 -3.84
CA ALA A 55 3.64 -12.75 -3.54
C ALA A 55 3.33 -13.80 -2.47
N ALA A 56 2.57 -13.40 -1.46
CA ALA A 56 2.15 -14.26 -0.36
C ALA A 56 0.93 -13.69 0.36
N VAL A 57 0.15 -14.59 0.97
CA VAL A 57 -0.87 -14.26 1.96
C VAL A 57 -0.61 -15.13 3.17
N GLU A 58 -0.28 -14.52 4.30
CA GLU A 58 0.11 -15.21 5.52
C GLU A 58 -0.91 -14.94 6.62
N ALA A 59 -1.36 -15.98 7.29
CA ALA A 59 -2.25 -15.83 8.44
C ALA A 59 -1.49 -15.19 9.62
N LEU A 60 -2.13 -14.29 10.34
CA LEU A 60 -1.64 -13.67 11.55
C LEU A 60 -2.77 -13.60 12.59
N GLY A 61 -2.79 -14.55 13.50
CA GLY A 61 -3.91 -14.68 14.45
C GLY A 61 -5.26 -14.79 13.75
N ALA A 62 -6.18 -13.90 14.07
CA ALA A 62 -7.50 -13.84 13.43
C ALA A 62 -7.48 -13.17 12.04
N GLY A 63 -6.40 -12.45 11.70
CA GLY A 63 -6.24 -11.69 10.46
C GLY A 63 -5.22 -12.27 9.48
N ALA A 64 -4.75 -11.45 8.56
CA ALA A 64 -3.78 -11.86 7.56
C ALA A 64 -2.90 -10.69 7.06
N LEU A 65 -1.69 -11.02 6.62
CA LEU A 65 -0.80 -10.14 5.87
C LEU A 65 -0.85 -10.55 4.40
N ALA A 66 -1.17 -9.62 3.51
CA ALA A 66 -1.24 -9.85 2.08
C ALA A 66 -0.16 -9.02 1.38
N MET A 67 0.86 -9.69 0.89
CA MET A 67 2.03 -9.06 0.29
C MET A 67 1.90 -9.02 -1.23
N VAL A 68 2.05 -7.83 -1.78
CA VAL A 68 1.91 -7.53 -3.20
C VAL A 68 3.27 -7.23 -3.80
N GLU A 69 3.55 -7.73 -4.99
CA GLU A 69 4.71 -7.34 -5.78
C GLU A 69 4.33 -6.18 -6.70
N LEU A 70 4.96 -5.03 -6.50
CA LEU A 70 4.67 -3.83 -7.30
C LEU A 70 5.29 -3.91 -8.70
N PRO A 71 4.72 -3.22 -9.72
CA PRO A 71 5.26 -3.24 -11.07
C PRO A 71 6.68 -2.67 -11.15
N ALA A 72 7.65 -3.49 -11.57
CA ALA A 72 9.06 -3.09 -11.67
C ALA A 72 9.27 -1.83 -12.52
N ALA A 73 8.54 -1.73 -13.64
CA ALA A 73 8.66 -0.60 -14.58
C ALA A 73 8.30 0.77 -13.96
N HIS A 74 7.55 0.79 -12.87
CA HIS A 74 7.06 2.02 -12.25
C HIS A 74 7.59 2.24 -10.84
N TYR A 75 8.26 1.25 -10.24
CA TYR A 75 8.63 1.29 -8.83
C TYR A 75 9.57 2.45 -8.48
N GLY A 76 10.62 2.68 -9.26
CA GLY A 76 11.57 3.78 -9.04
C GLY A 76 10.90 5.16 -9.08
N GLY A 77 10.14 5.44 -10.15
CA GLY A 77 9.42 6.71 -10.28
C GLY A 77 8.33 6.90 -9.22
N TYR A 78 7.67 5.82 -8.81
CA TYR A 78 6.68 5.85 -7.73
C TYR A 78 7.32 6.14 -6.38
N TYR A 79 8.30 5.33 -5.96
CA TYR A 79 8.83 5.34 -4.60
C TYR A 79 9.91 6.40 -4.41
N GLU A 80 11.04 6.30 -5.15
CA GLU A 80 12.17 7.23 -5.02
C GLU A 80 11.85 8.58 -5.66
N GLY A 81 11.17 8.55 -6.80
CA GLY A 81 10.79 9.72 -7.56
C GLY A 81 9.69 10.53 -6.88
N PHE A 82 8.41 10.27 -7.18
CA PHE A 82 7.34 11.17 -6.75
C PHE A 82 7.06 11.11 -5.24
N ALA A 83 7.01 9.91 -4.63
CA ALA A 83 6.71 9.81 -3.21
C ALA A 83 7.80 10.47 -2.35
N ASN A 84 9.07 10.10 -2.54
CA ASN A 84 10.15 10.55 -1.66
C ASN A 84 10.83 11.85 -2.11
N SER A 85 10.79 12.20 -3.41
CA SER A 85 11.41 13.44 -3.90
C SER A 85 10.44 14.61 -4.03
N ALA A 86 9.13 14.38 -4.09
CA ALA A 86 8.14 15.45 -4.15
C ALA A 86 7.24 15.48 -2.91
N LEU A 87 6.50 14.40 -2.62
CA LEU A 87 5.51 14.40 -1.53
C LEU A 87 6.16 14.48 -0.16
N TRP A 88 7.17 13.64 0.12
CA TRP A 88 7.82 13.63 1.43
C TRP A 88 8.40 14.97 1.84
N PRO A 89 9.24 15.66 1.03
CA PRO A 89 9.73 16.98 1.38
C PRO A 89 8.63 18.02 1.53
N ALA A 90 7.62 18.01 0.64
CA ALA A 90 6.50 18.95 0.71
C ALA A 90 5.71 18.80 2.02
N LEU A 91 5.39 17.57 2.43
CA LEU A 91 4.68 17.29 3.68
C LEU A 91 5.48 17.63 4.93
N HIS A 92 6.82 17.73 4.82
CA HIS A 92 7.72 18.13 5.91
C HIS A 92 8.18 19.58 5.80
N SER A 93 7.49 20.42 5.01
CA SER A 93 7.79 21.85 4.83
C SER A 93 9.21 22.12 4.29
N ARG A 94 9.82 21.14 3.61
CA ARG A 94 11.13 21.24 2.97
C ARG A 94 10.99 21.49 1.47
N LEU A 95 10.32 22.62 1.13
CA LEU A 95 10.06 22.99 -0.28
C LEU A 95 11.34 23.17 -1.10
N ASP A 96 12.45 23.49 -0.44
CA ASP A 96 13.79 23.58 -1.02
C ASP A 96 14.29 22.23 -1.58
N LEU A 97 13.78 21.11 -1.08
CA LEU A 97 14.13 19.75 -1.51
C LEU A 97 13.16 19.15 -2.51
N VAL A 98 12.01 19.79 -2.75
CA VAL A 98 10.98 19.26 -3.64
C VAL A 98 11.50 19.14 -5.08
N ARG A 99 11.40 17.95 -5.63
CA ARG A 99 11.70 17.65 -7.02
C ARG A 99 10.47 17.00 -7.66
N VAL A 100 9.97 17.59 -8.74
CA VAL A 100 8.79 17.10 -9.46
C VAL A 100 9.18 16.72 -10.86
N SER A 101 8.87 15.48 -11.24
CA SER A 101 8.99 14.95 -12.58
C SER A 101 7.62 14.46 -13.04
N HIS A 102 7.25 14.77 -14.30
CA HIS A 102 6.02 14.27 -14.89
C HIS A 102 6.02 12.74 -15.02
N GLU A 103 7.16 12.15 -15.36
CA GLU A 103 7.30 10.69 -15.48
C GLU A 103 7.20 9.99 -14.14
N ASP A 104 7.75 10.59 -13.09
CA ASP A 104 7.64 10.06 -11.73
C ASP A 104 6.20 10.13 -11.22
N TYR A 105 5.51 11.25 -11.48
CA TYR A 105 4.09 11.38 -11.17
C TYR A 105 3.24 10.35 -11.94
N LYS A 106 3.53 10.12 -13.21
CA LYS A 106 2.86 9.08 -14.00
C LYS A 106 3.07 7.70 -13.39
N SER A 107 4.31 7.37 -13.01
CA SER A 107 4.63 6.11 -12.34
C SER A 107 3.90 5.97 -10.99
N TYR A 108 3.82 7.04 -10.21
CA TYR A 108 3.04 7.10 -8.98
C TYR A 108 1.56 6.79 -9.22
N ARG A 109 0.95 7.38 -10.24
CA ARG A 109 -0.44 7.12 -10.61
C ARG A 109 -0.64 5.67 -11.07
N GLU A 110 0.28 5.12 -11.88
CA GLU A 110 0.20 3.73 -12.36
C GLU A 110 0.27 2.71 -11.20
N VAL A 111 1.13 2.94 -10.20
CA VAL A 111 1.20 2.07 -9.03
C VAL A 111 -0.06 2.17 -8.17
N ASN A 112 -0.62 3.38 -7.97
CA ASN A 112 -1.89 3.56 -7.26
C ASN A 112 -3.05 2.87 -7.99
N ALA A 113 -3.14 3.01 -9.31
CA ALA A 113 -4.15 2.33 -10.12
C ALA A 113 -3.97 0.79 -10.12
N PHE A 114 -2.73 0.30 -10.16
CA PHE A 114 -2.43 -1.11 -10.01
C PHE A 114 -2.89 -1.64 -8.64
N MET A 115 -2.56 -0.93 -7.56
CA MET A 115 -2.98 -1.31 -6.21
C MET A 115 -4.51 -1.30 -6.08
N ALA A 116 -5.20 -0.31 -6.65
CA ALA A 116 -6.66 -0.26 -6.64
C ALA A 116 -7.28 -1.50 -7.31
N ARG A 117 -6.79 -1.90 -8.49
CA ARG A 117 -7.24 -3.12 -9.17
C ARG A 117 -6.96 -4.37 -8.32
N THR A 118 -5.81 -4.44 -7.68
CA THR A 118 -5.42 -5.55 -6.79
C THR A 118 -6.36 -5.67 -5.60
N LEU A 119 -6.76 -4.55 -5.02
CA LEU A 119 -7.64 -4.49 -3.85
C LEU A 119 -9.09 -4.88 -4.14
N LEU A 120 -9.53 -4.93 -5.41
CA LEU A 120 -10.90 -5.32 -5.76
C LEU A 120 -11.27 -6.72 -5.25
N ARG A 121 -10.31 -7.62 -5.06
CA ARG A 121 -10.56 -8.95 -4.47
C ARG A 121 -11.07 -8.91 -3.03
N PHE A 122 -10.80 -7.81 -2.32
CA PHE A 122 -11.25 -7.59 -0.94
C PHE A 122 -12.55 -6.76 -0.87
N ARG A 123 -13.12 -6.36 -2.02
CA ARG A 123 -14.36 -5.59 -2.10
C ARG A 123 -15.55 -6.49 -1.73
N LYS A 124 -15.94 -6.47 -0.47
CA LYS A 124 -17.14 -7.12 0.05
C LYS A 124 -18.07 -6.06 0.66
N PRO A 125 -19.39 -6.30 0.72
CA PRO A 125 -20.34 -5.32 1.27
C PRO A 125 -20.04 -4.87 2.69
N ASP A 126 -19.42 -5.71 3.49
CA ASP A 126 -19.04 -5.43 4.87
C ASP A 126 -17.58 -4.97 5.05
N ALA A 127 -16.86 -4.74 3.96
CA ALA A 127 -15.48 -4.26 3.99
C ALA A 127 -15.40 -2.75 4.26
N ALA A 128 -14.26 -2.31 4.81
CA ALA A 128 -13.81 -0.93 4.84
C ALA A 128 -12.32 -0.88 4.53
N PHE A 129 -11.89 0.04 3.69
CA PHE A 129 -10.48 0.27 3.39
C PHE A 129 -9.94 1.39 4.27
N TRP A 130 -8.77 1.17 4.86
CA TRP A 130 -8.02 2.17 5.60
C TRP A 130 -6.64 2.33 4.96
N ILE A 131 -6.49 3.39 4.19
CA ILE A 131 -5.28 3.70 3.44
C ILE A 131 -4.32 4.46 4.35
N GLN A 132 -3.06 4.06 4.35
CA GLN A 132 -2.00 4.65 5.15
C GLN A 132 -0.97 5.30 4.25
N ASP A 133 -0.53 6.51 4.69
CA ASP A 133 0.68 7.12 4.20
C ASP A 133 0.59 7.75 2.78
N TYR A 134 1.44 8.74 2.55
CA TYR A 134 1.50 9.58 1.34
C TYR A 134 1.78 8.80 0.05
N HIS A 135 2.26 7.57 0.16
CA HIS A 135 2.46 6.69 -1.00
C HIS A 135 1.16 6.39 -1.76
N PHE A 136 0.03 6.43 -1.08
CA PHE A 136 -1.27 6.05 -1.62
C PHE A 136 -2.34 7.15 -1.55
N LEU A 137 -1.95 8.44 -1.64
CA LEU A 137 -2.91 9.55 -1.65
C LEU A 137 -3.92 9.47 -2.81
N ALA A 138 -3.52 8.93 -3.97
CA ALA A 138 -4.40 8.78 -5.12
C ALA A 138 -5.29 7.52 -5.06
N LEU A 139 -4.98 6.57 -4.18
CA LEU A 139 -5.61 5.25 -4.15
C LEU A 139 -7.12 5.30 -3.90
N GLY A 140 -7.57 6.19 -3.03
CA GLY A 140 -8.99 6.35 -2.74
C GLY A 140 -9.80 6.74 -3.97
N ALA A 141 -9.28 7.68 -4.78
CA ALA A 141 -9.90 8.08 -6.03
C ALA A 141 -9.91 6.95 -7.08
N GLU A 142 -8.81 6.20 -7.17
CA GLU A 142 -8.72 5.04 -8.07
C GLU A 142 -9.71 3.94 -7.67
N LEU A 143 -9.89 3.65 -6.39
CA LEU A 143 -10.89 2.70 -5.90
C LEU A 143 -12.33 3.17 -6.25
N ARG A 144 -12.63 4.46 -6.08
CA ARG A 144 -13.93 5.03 -6.44
C ARG A 144 -14.21 4.93 -7.93
N SER A 145 -13.22 5.19 -8.79
CA SER A 145 -13.35 5.06 -10.24
C SER A 145 -13.66 3.63 -10.69
N LEU A 146 -13.23 2.64 -9.91
CA LEU A 146 -13.52 1.21 -10.12
C LEU A 146 -14.83 0.75 -9.47
N GLY A 147 -15.66 1.68 -8.99
CA GLY A 147 -17.00 1.39 -8.44
C GLY A 147 -16.97 0.83 -7.01
N VAL A 148 -15.91 1.05 -6.25
CA VAL A 148 -15.87 0.70 -4.82
C VAL A 148 -16.74 1.69 -4.05
N SER A 149 -17.84 1.22 -3.43
CA SER A 149 -18.80 2.04 -2.67
C SER A 149 -18.65 1.94 -1.16
N VAL A 150 -17.94 0.91 -0.66
CA VAL A 150 -17.71 0.72 0.79
C VAL A 150 -16.88 1.87 1.39
N PRO A 151 -16.89 2.05 2.72
CA PRO A 151 -16.09 3.09 3.37
C PRO A 151 -14.59 3.02 3.01
N ILE A 152 -14.03 4.17 2.73
CA ILE A 152 -12.59 4.38 2.51
C ILE A 152 -12.15 5.51 3.44
N GLY A 153 -11.23 5.21 4.36
CA GLY A 153 -10.56 6.17 5.23
C GLY A 153 -9.09 6.34 4.81
N PHE A 154 -8.54 7.53 5.14
CA PHE A 154 -7.13 7.86 4.97
C PHE A 154 -6.56 8.35 6.30
#